data_a948e33183e982e9e909e94ac232b7dd
#
_entry.id   a948e33183e982e9e909e94ac232b7dd
#
_cell.length_a   1.000
_cell.length_b   1.000
_cell.length_c   1.000
_cell.angle_alpha   90.00
_cell.angle_beta   90.00
_cell.angle_gamma   90.00
#
_symmetry.space_group_name_H-M   'P 1'
#
loop_
_entity.id
_entity.type
_entity.pdbx_description
1 polymer ?
#
loop_
_entity_poly.entity_id
_entity_poly.type
_entity_poly.pdbx_seq_one_letter_code
_entity_poly.pdbx_strand_id
1 'polypeptide(L)'
;HDLLAQIRAIAGVLDINTIIYSTVVKGFFVSEYHGDVTLDGIDEALIEQLQTDGRTSFRALGEAVRLSPSAVATRVQRLIDGGVIKISAVEARGLAHRQLSMGVGLNLDHDDESVIEALRTGRGVDFAARTLGRFDAVATLVEPSAGALYASLERLRALPGVTRIEAWLHLAVLKEDYARTLRTD
;
A
#
# COMPACT_ATOMS: atom_id res chain seq x y z
N HIS A 1 -7.06 6.59 -19.36
CA HIS A 1 -8.35 7.19 -19.81
C HIS A 1 -9.41 6.14 -20.09
N ASP A 2 -9.02 4.98 -20.62
CA ASP A 2 -9.95 3.92 -21.04
C ASP A 2 -10.65 3.23 -19.84
N LEU A 3 -9.94 2.96 -18.73
CA LEU A 3 -10.49 2.26 -17.56
C LEU A 3 -11.69 2.99 -16.94
N LEU A 4 -11.61 4.31 -16.75
CA LEU A 4 -12.72 5.08 -16.17
C LEU A 4 -13.94 5.11 -17.08
N ALA A 5 -13.73 5.15 -18.41
CA ALA A 5 -14.82 5.05 -19.38
C ALA A 5 -15.49 3.67 -19.32
N GLN A 6 -14.70 2.60 -19.22
CA GLN A 6 -15.21 1.24 -19.07
C GLN A 6 -16.02 1.08 -17.77
N ILE A 7 -15.52 1.59 -16.64
CA ILE A 7 -16.25 1.55 -15.37
C ILE A 7 -17.59 2.32 -15.47
N ARG A 8 -17.59 3.52 -16.07
CA ARG A 8 -18.81 4.33 -16.28
C ARG A 8 -19.86 3.62 -17.13
N ALA A 9 -19.43 2.76 -18.05
CA ALA A 9 -20.34 2.01 -18.92
C ALA A 9 -21.02 0.83 -18.22
N ILE A 10 -20.60 0.46 -17.01
CA ILE A 10 -21.20 -0.63 -16.25
C ILE A 10 -22.60 -0.18 -15.74
N ALA A 11 -23.62 -0.96 -16.05
CA ALA A 11 -24.98 -0.70 -15.58
C ALA A 11 -25.02 -0.69 -14.04
N GLY A 12 -25.61 0.37 -13.47
CA GLY A 12 -25.69 0.56 -12.01
C GLY A 12 -24.60 1.45 -11.42
N VAL A 13 -23.56 1.81 -12.17
CA VAL A 13 -22.59 2.84 -11.74
C VAL A 13 -23.21 4.21 -11.98
N LEU A 14 -23.53 4.91 -10.89
CA LEU A 14 -24.17 6.24 -10.93
C LEU A 14 -23.15 7.37 -10.80
N ASP A 15 -22.07 7.14 -10.06
CA ASP A 15 -21.02 8.13 -9.82
C ASP A 15 -19.65 7.46 -9.66
N ILE A 16 -18.59 8.19 -10.02
CA ILE A 16 -17.18 7.77 -9.85
C ILE A 16 -16.41 8.90 -9.20
N ASN A 17 -15.84 8.63 -8.04
CA ASN A 17 -14.93 9.54 -7.36
C ASN A 17 -13.50 9.01 -7.48
N THR A 18 -12.61 9.79 -8.09
CA THR A 18 -11.21 9.40 -8.28
C THR A 18 -10.33 10.11 -7.26
N ILE A 19 -9.50 9.35 -6.57
CA ILE A 19 -8.52 9.85 -5.60
C ILE A 19 -7.14 9.40 -6.10
N ILE A 20 -6.22 10.35 -6.24
CA ILE A 20 -4.85 10.08 -6.68
C ILE A 20 -3.94 10.10 -5.46
N TYR A 21 -3.23 9.01 -5.20
CA TYR A 21 -2.20 8.98 -4.17
C TYR A 21 -0.95 9.72 -4.66
N SER A 22 -0.63 10.84 -4.04
CA SER A 22 0.58 11.60 -4.34
C SER A 22 1.80 11.07 -3.60
N THR A 23 1.62 10.68 -2.32
CA THR A 23 2.68 10.12 -1.49
C THR A 23 2.08 9.12 -0.51
N VAL A 24 2.58 7.89 -0.52
CA VAL A 24 2.21 6.89 0.51
C VAL A 24 3.05 7.15 1.75
N VAL A 25 2.38 7.41 2.87
CA VAL A 25 2.98 7.80 4.15
C VAL A 25 3.21 6.59 5.05
N LYS A 26 2.28 5.64 4.99
CA LYS A 26 2.31 4.38 5.73
C LYS A 26 1.62 3.28 4.95
N GLY A 27 2.16 2.09 5.00
CA GLY A 27 1.56 0.91 4.36
C GLY A 27 2.57 -0.18 4.11
N PHE A 28 2.06 -1.31 3.68
CA PHE A 28 2.88 -2.49 3.38
C PHE A 28 3.94 -2.23 2.30
N PHE A 29 3.61 -1.36 1.33
CA PHE A 29 4.47 -1.06 0.17
C PHE A 29 5.32 0.21 0.32
N VAL A 30 5.33 0.85 1.49
CA VAL A 30 6.26 1.94 1.73
C VAL A 30 7.63 1.31 1.90
N SER A 31 8.42 1.33 0.84
CA SER A 31 9.86 1.16 0.91
C SER A 31 10.48 2.53 0.64
N GLU A 32 11.52 2.84 1.37
CA GLU A 32 12.38 3.97 1.05
C GLU A 32 13.19 3.61 -0.21
N TYR A 33 12.59 3.80 -1.40
CA TYR A 33 13.31 3.67 -2.65
C TYR A 33 14.27 4.84 -2.77
N HIS A 34 15.56 4.57 -2.71
CA HIS A 34 16.59 5.62 -2.73
C HIS A 34 16.98 6.06 -4.16
N GLY A 35 16.36 5.52 -5.21
CA GLY A 35 16.57 5.96 -6.59
C GLY A 35 17.87 5.52 -7.27
N ASP A 36 18.80 4.89 -6.54
CA ASP A 36 20.16 4.64 -7.00
C ASP A 36 20.41 3.25 -7.59
N VAL A 37 19.39 2.40 -7.68
CA VAL A 37 19.53 1.03 -8.18
C VAL A 37 19.20 0.96 -9.66
N THR A 38 20.22 0.82 -10.49
CA THR A 38 20.03 0.49 -11.91
C THR A 38 19.68 -0.99 -12.02
N LEU A 39 18.59 -1.30 -12.70
CA LEU A 39 18.13 -2.66 -12.98
C LEU A 39 18.69 -3.13 -14.31
N ASP A 40 19.07 -4.40 -14.38
CA ASP A 40 19.40 -5.11 -15.61
C ASP A 40 18.33 -6.20 -15.90
N GLY A 41 18.36 -6.81 -17.07
CA GLY A 41 17.39 -7.84 -17.44
C GLY A 41 17.40 -9.08 -16.54
N ILE A 42 18.50 -9.33 -15.82
CA ILE A 42 18.57 -10.41 -14.82
C ILE A 42 17.78 -10.01 -13.56
N ASP A 43 17.94 -8.75 -13.12
CA ASP A 43 17.21 -8.23 -11.98
C ASP A 43 15.70 -8.24 -12.25
N GLU A 44 15.28 -7.84 -13.45
CA GLU A 44 13.87 -7.89 -13.87
C GLU A 44 13.31 -9.31 -13.82
N ALA A 45 14.05 -10.29 -14.35
CA ALA A 45 13.65 -11.70 -14.32
C ALA A 45 13.59 -12.24 -12.89
N LEU A 46 14.50 -11.86 -11.99
CA LEU A 46 14.46 -12.23 -10.57
C LEU A 46 13.23 -11.63 -9.88
N ILE A 47 12.92 -10.37 -10.14
CA ILE A 47 11.74 -9.68 -9.60
C ILE A 47 10.46 -10.38 -10.04
N GLU A 48 10.33 -10.72 -11.32
CA GLU A 48 9.16 -11.42 -11.87
C GLU A 48 8.93 -12.77 -11.18
N GLN A 49 10.00 -13.57 -11.00
CA GLN A 49 9.92 -14.84 -10.29
C GLN A 49 9.48 -14.65 -8.82
N LEU A 50 10.06 -13.69 -8.13
CA LEU A 50 9.74 -13.39 -6.73
C LEU A 50 8.35 -12.77 -6.56
N GLN A 51 7.82 -12.06 -7.54
CA GLN A 51 6.42 -11.60 -7.56
C GLN A 51 5.43 -12.77 -7.65
N THR A 52 5.82 -13.84 -8.34
CA THR A 52 5.00 -15.05 -8.45
C THR A 52 5.05 -15.86 -7.16
N ASP A 53 6.25 -16.08 -6.61
CA ASP A 53 6.45 -16.73 -5.31
C ASP A 53 7.67 -16.15 -4.59
N GLY A 54 7.43 -15.31 -3.58
CA GLY A 54 8.47 -14.72 -2.75
C GLY A 54 9.26 -15.71 -1.89
N ARG A 55 8.89 -17.00 -1.88
CA ARG A 55 9.61 -18.08 -1.19
C ARG A 55 10.53 -18.88 -2.11
N THR A 56 10.60 -18.54 -3.39
CA THR A 56 11.47 -19.23 -4.37
C THR A 56 12.91 -19.22 -3.88
N SER A 57 13.52 -20.41 -3.82
CA SER A 57 14.88 -20.55 -3.33
C SER A 57 15.91 -19.90 -4.28
N PHE A 58 17.02 -19.39 -3.75
CA PHE A 58 18.09 -18.83 -4.57
C PHE A 58 18.70 -19.84 -5.57
N ARG A 59 18.57 -21.14 -5.30
CA ARG A 59 18.95 -22.20 -6.24
C ARG A 59 18.00 -22.19 -7.44
N ALA A 60 16.70 -22.22 -7.21
CA ALA A 60 15.70 -22.23 -8.28
C ALA A 60 15.75 -20.93 -9.10
N LEU A 61 15.91 -19.77 -8.44
CA LEU A 61 16.13 -18.49 -9.11
C LEU A 61 17.40 -18.53 -9.98
N GLY A 62 18.50 -19.11 -9.44
CA GLY A 62 19.76 -19.24 -10.18
C GLY A 62 19.66 -20.12 -11.41
N GLU A 63 18.91 -21.21 -11.34
CA GLU A 63 18.61 -22.08 -12.48
C GLU A 63 17.85 -21.32 -13.58
N ALA A 64 16.87 -20.48 -13.19
CA ALA A 64 16.07 -19.68 -14.13
C ALA A 64 16.89 -18.60 -14.85
N VAL A 65 17.80 -17.92 -14.15
CA VAL A 65 18.60 -16.82 -14.71
C VAL A 65 20.06 -17.20 -15.05
N ARG A 66 20.41 -18.48 -14.94
CA ARG A 66 21.75 -19.06 -15.22
C ARG A 66 22.88 -18.43 -14.38
N LEU A 67 22.61 -18.20 -13.09
CA LEU A 67 23.58 -17.72 -12.12
C LEU A 67 23.76 -18.72 -10.97
N SER A 68 24.89 -18.59 -10.26
CA SER A 68 25.07 -19.32 -8.99
C SER A 68 24.11 -18.81 -7.91
N PRO A 69 23.68 -19.68 -6.97
CA PRO A 69 22.82 -19.26 -5.86
C PRO A 69 23.39 -18.07 -5.05
N SER A 70 24.72 -18.00 -4.89
CA SER A 70 25.39 -16.90 -4.20
C SER A 70 25.30 -15.57 -4.96
N ALA A 71 25.45 -15.62 -6.30
CA ALA A 71 25.29 -14.44 -7.14
C ALA A 71 23.84 -13.90 -7.10
N VAL A 72 22.86 -14.80 -7.13
CA VAL A 72 21.44 -14.46 -6.97
C VAL A 72 21.19 -13.85 -5.59
N ALA A 73 21.69 -14.45 -4.52
CA ALA A 73 21.52 -13.91 -3.16
C ALA A 73 22.05 -12.48 -3.05
N THR A 74 23.22 -12.20 -3.61
CA THR A 74 23.80 -10.85 -3.63
C THR A 74 22.93 -9.86 -4.40
N ARG A 75 22.39 -10.27 -5.56
CA ARG A 75 21.48 -9.40 -6.34
C ARG A 75 20.18 -9.12 -5.62
N VAL A 76 19.52 -10.16 -5.10
CA VAL A 76 18.28 -10.03 -4.34
C VAL A 76 18.48 -9.13 -3.12
N GLN A 77 19.61 -9.30 -2.39
CA GLN A 77 19.91 -8.44 -1.25
C GLN A 77 20.09 -6.98 -1.68
N ARG A 78 20.82 -6.72 -2.77
CA ARG A 78 20.95 -5.36 -3.33
C ARG A 78 19.61 -4.74 -3.69
N LEU A 79 18.68 -5.51 -4.27
CA LEU A 79 17.33 -5.04 -4.62
C LEU A 79 16.50 -4.73 -3.35
N ILE A 80 16.67 -5.52 -2.29
CA ILE A 80 16.01 -5.28 -0.99
C ILE A 80 16.59 -4.03 -0.34
N ASP A 81 17.90 -3.92 -0.24
CA ASP A 81 18.59 -2.80 0.39
C ASP A 81 18.33 -1.48 -0.34
N GLY A 82 18.18 -1.53 -1.66
CA GLY A 82 17.81 -0.38 -2.48
C GLY A 82 16.31 -0.08 -2.49
N GLY A 83 15.50 -0.83 -1.72
CA GLY A 83 14.06 -0.61 -1.65
C GLY A 83 13.27 -0.94 -2.93
N VAL A 84 13.91 -1.61 -3.91
CA VAL A 84 13.25 -2.01 -5.18
C VAL A 84 12.24 -3.11 -4.95
N ILE A 85 12.57 -4.08 -4.08
CA ILE A 85 11.67 -5.16 -3.69
C ILE A 85 11.59 -5.27 -2.17
N LYS A 86 10.44 -5.77 -1.70
CA LYS A 86 10.22 -6.15 -0.30
C LYS A 86 9.62 -7.55 -0.28
N ILE A 87 10.30 -8.47 0.38
CA ILE A 87 9.77 -9.81 0.62
C ILE A 87 9.13 -9.81 2.00
N SER A 88 7.84 -10.11 2.09
CA SER A 88 7.10 -10.10 3.33
C SER A 88 5.96 -11.12 3.28
N ALA A 89 5.45 -11.50 4.44
CA ALA A 89 4.22 -12.27 4.54
C ALA A 89 3.05 -11.32 4.72
N VAL A 90 2.03 -11.46 3.88
CA VAL A 90 0.75 -10.78 4.06
C VAL A 90 -0.16 -11.76 4.80
N GLU A 91 -0.62 -11.34 5.96
CA GLU A 91 -1.63 -12.10 6.68
C GLU A 91 -2.98 -11.95 5.97
N ALA A 92 -3.61 -13.06 5.62
CA ALA A 92 -4.92 -13.03 4.98
C ALA A 92 -5.91 -12.32 5.90
N ARG A 93 -6.33 -11.13 5.52
CA ARG A 93 -7.37 -10.37 6.20
C ARG A 93 -8.70 -11.07 6.02
N GLY A 94 -9.19 -11.72 7.03
CA GLY A 94 -10.46 -12.44 7.00
C GLY A 94 -11.09 -12.52 8.38
N LEU A 95 -12.30 -13.07 8.42
CA LEU A 95 -13.12 -13.27 9.64
C LEU A 95 -12.39 -13.99 10.80
N ALA A 96 -11.26 -14.66 10.52
CA ALA A 96 -10.46 -15.36 11.53
C ALA A 96 -9.81 -14.42 12.57
N HIS A 97 -9.54 -13.16 12.24
CA HIS A 97 -8.77 -12.26 13.11
C HIS A 97 -9.60 -11.21 13.84
N ARG A 98 -10.94 -11.24 13.74
CA ARG A 98 -11.86 -10.35 14.48
C ARG A 98 -11.48 -8.86 14.46
N GLN A 99 -10.70 -8.44 13.46
CA GLN A 99 -10.34 -7.03 13.31
C GLN A 99 -11.36 -6.34 12.40
N LEU A 100 -11.69 -5.11 12.77
CA LEU A 100 -12.54 -4.24 11.97
C LEU A 100 -11.65 -3.25 11.21
N SER A 101 -11.98 -3.03 9.96
CA SER A 101 -11.27 -2.10 9.08
C SER A 101 -12.19 -0.96 8.65
N MET A 102 -11.67 0.26 8.69
CA MET A 102 -12.38 1.47 8.34
C MET A 102 -11.49 2.35 7.47
N GLY A 103 -12.00 2.76 6.31
CA GLY A 103 -11.40 3.82 5.52
C GLY A 103 -11.76 5.17 6.10
N VAL A 104 -10.83 6.11 6.08
CA VAL A 104 -11.06 7.51 6.44
C VAL A 104 -10.48 8.43 5.37
N GLY A 105 -11.21 9.49 5.04
CA GLY A 105 -10.75 10.60 4.23
C GLY A 105 -10.71 11.87 5.06
N LEU A 106 -9.61 12.59 5.00
CA LEU A 106 -9.36 13.80 5.77
C LEU A 106 -9.20 14.98 4.83
N ASN A 107 -9.86 16.10 5.19
CA ASN A 107 -9.51 17.40 4.65
C ASN A 107 -8.72 18.16 5.72
N LEU A 108 -7.63 18.77 5.29
CA LEU A 108 -6.61 19.34 6.17
C LEU A 108 -6.52 20.85 5.95
N ASP A 109 -6.03 21.54 6.94
CA ASP A 109 -5.65 22.96 6.86
C ASP A 109 -4.20 23.08 6.34
N HIS A 110 -3.68 24.29 6.21
CA HIS A 110 -2.40 24.62 5.57
C HIS A 110 -1.17 23.99 6.24
N ASP A 111 -1.23 23.71 7.53
CA ASP A 111 -0.16 23.03 8.30
C ASP A 111 -0.59 21.60 8.62
N ASP A 112 -0.41 20.73 7.66
CA ASP A 112 -0.85 19.34 7.74
C ASP A 112 0.22 18.35 8.25
N GLU A 113 1.46 18.79 8.45
CA GLU A 113 2.59 17.91 8.76
C GLU A 113 2.38 17.12 10.07
N SER A 114 1.77 17.78 11.09
CA SER A 114 1.45 17.11 12.36
C SER A 114 0.42 15.99 12.19
N VAL A 115 -0.54 16.17 11.28
CA VAL A 115 -1.56 15.15 10.96
C VAL A 115 -0.92 14.00 10.20
N ILE A 116 -0.06 14.30 9.23
CA ILE A 116 0.66 13.29 8.46
C ILE A 116 1.58 12.46 9.35
N GLU A 117 2.28 13.09 10.29
CA GLU A 117 3.10 12.39 11.28
C GLU A 117 2.26 11.48 12.18
N ALA A 118 1.11 11.96 12.63
CA ALA A 118 0.17 11.16 13.42
C ALA A 118 -0.37 9.96 12.62
N LEU A 119 -0.61 10.10 11.32
CA LEU A 119 -0.97 8.99 10.44
C LEU A 119 0.18 8.00 10.26
N ARG A 120 1.41 8.48 10.12
CA ARG A 120 2.61 7.64 9.93
C ARG A 120 2.90 6.79 11.17
N THR A 121 2.85 7.39 12.35
CA THR A 121 3.23 6.74 13.61
C THR A 121 2.06 6.12 14.37
N GLY A 122 0.83 6.50 14.01
CA GLY A 122 -0.39 6.13 14.73
C GLY A 122 -0.60 4.61 14.82
N ARG A 123 -0.83 4.11 16.05
CA ARG A 123 -1.30 2.73 16.24
C ARG A 123 -2.69 2.60 15.65
N GLY A 124 -2.99 1.45 15.05
CA GLY A 124 -4.26 1.22 14.38
C GLY A 124 -4.34 1.81 12.97
N VAL A 125 -3.43 2.68 12.55
CA VAL A 125 -3.30 3.09 11.15
C VAL A 125 -2.51 2.02 10.40
N ASP A 126 -3.14 1.35 9.47
CA ASP A 126 -2.55 0.29 8.65
C ASP A 126 -2.02 0.82 7.32
N PHE A 127 -2.72 1.77 6.75
CA PHE A 127 -2.36 2.47 5.52
C PHE A 127 -2.62 3.97 5.67
N ALA A 128 -1.79 4.80 5.07
CA ALA A 128 -2.04 6.24 4.92
C ALA A 128 -1.32 6.79 3.69
N ALA A 129 -1.98 7.72 3.00
CA ALA A 129 -1.42 8.42 1.86
C ALA A 129 -1.90 9.87 1.80
N ARG A 130 -1.03 10.78 1.36
CA ARG A 130 -1.44 12.09 0.84
C ARG A 130 -2.14 11.89 -0.50
N THR A 131 -3.16 12.67 -0.76
CA THR A 131 -3.97 12.50 -1.97
C THR A 131 -4.26 13.82 -2.66
N LEU A 132 -4.62 13.70 -3.95
CA LEU A 132 -5.20 14.77 -4.74
C LEU A 132 -6.63 14.37 -5.09
N GLY A 133 -7.57 15.30 -4.93
CA GLY A 133 -8.98 15.08 -5.22
C GLY A 133 -9.88 15.53 -4.07
N ARG A 134 -10.85 14.68 -3.70
CA ARG A 134 -11.85 14.99 -2.66
C ARG A 134 -11.25 15.17 -1.26
N PHE A 135 -10.19 14.45 -0.95
CA PHE A 135 -9.48 14.48 0.33
C PHE A 135 -8.04 14.88 0.15
N ASP A 136 -7.43 15.46 1.17
CA ASP A 136 -6.01 15.79 1.23
C ASP A 136 -5.18 14.61 1.72
N ALA A 137 -5.78 13.76 2.56
CA ALA A 137 -5.21 12.48 2.97
C ALA A 137 -6.30 11.41 3.10
N VAL A 138 -5.89 10.16 2.88
CA VAL A 138 -6.71 8.98 3.19
C VAL A 138 -5.93 8.02 4.08
N ALA A 139 -6.64 7.29 4.92
CA ALA A 139 -6.05 6.24 5.73
C ALA A 139 -6.99 5.04 5.90
N THR A 140 -6.41 3.90 6.25
CA THR A 140 -7.14 2.72 6.70
C THR A 140 -6.81 2.47 8.17
N LEU A 141 -7.85 2.46 9.00
CA LEU A 141 -7.77 2.10 10.40
C LEU A 141 -8.13 0.62 10.56
N VAL A 142 -7.37 -0.11 11.36
CA VAL A 142 -7.61 -1.52 11.69
C VAL A 142 -7.53 -1.68 13.19
N GLU A 143 -8.63 -2.14 13.80
CA GLU A 143 -8.76 -2.22 15.25
C GLU A 143 -9.54 -3.47 15.67
N PRO A 144 -9.34 -3.99 16.89
CA PRO A 144 -9.98 -5.21 17.34
C PRO A 144 -11.47 -5.08 17.66
N SER A 145 -12.01 -3.87 17.76
CA SER A 145 -13.40 -3.63 18.10
C SER A 145 -13.94 -2.31 17.54
N ALA A 146 -15.26 -2.21 17.47
CA ALA A 146 -15.92 -0.96 17.05
C ALA A 146 -15.61 0.21 18.01
N GLY A 147 -15.51 -0.05 19.31
CA GLY A 147 -15.12 0.97 20.29
C GLY A 147 -13.69 1.48 20.07
N ALA A 148 -12.76 0.59 19.74
CA ALA A 148 -11.38 0.97 19.43
C ALA A 148 -11.31 1.75 18.10
N LEU A 149 -12.07 1.33 17.07
CA LEU A 149 -12.19 2.08 15.82
C LEU A 149 -12.73 3.49 16.03
N TYR A 150 -13.80 3.61 16.81
CA TYR A 150 -14.37 4.91 17.16
C TYR A 150 -13.37 5.80 17.90
N ALA A 151 -12.64 5.24 18.88
CA ALA A 151 -11.61 5.98 19.61
C ALA A 151 -10.47 6.45 18.69
N SER A 152 -10.06 5.61 17.71
CA SER A 152 -9.05 5.99 16.71
C SER A 152 -9.57 7.10 15.79
N LEU A 153 -10.82 7.04 15.35
CA LEU A 153 -11.47 8.08 14.54
C LEU A 153 -11.55 9.41 15.31
N GLU A 154 -11.96 9.39 16.58
CA GLU A 154 -12.04 10.60 17.41
C GLU A 154 -10.66 11.21 17.68
N ARG A 155 -9.63 10.40 17.85
CA ARG A 155 -8.24 10.90 17.94
C ARG A 155 -7.83 11.65 16.68
N LEU A 156 -8.13 11.12 15.49
CA LEU A 156 -7.82 11.81 14.23
C LEU A 156 -8.64 13.09 14.09
N ARG A 157 -9.94 13.05 14.45
CA ARG A 157 -10.82 14.24 14.41
C ARG A 157 -10.35 15.37 15.31
N ALA A 158 -9.74 15.04 16.46
CA ALA A 158 -9.25 16.01 17.44
C ALA A 158 -7.88 16.61 17.07
N LEU A 159 -7.21 16.11 16.03
CA LEU A 159 -5.91 16.67 15.62
C LEU A 159 -6.08 18.09 15.09
N PRO A 160 -5.25 19.04 15.55
CA PRO A 160 -5.16 20.35 14.92
C PRO A 160 -4.86 20.19 13.42
N GLY A 161 -5.51 20.98 12.58
CA GLY A 161 -5.36 20.87 11.13
C GLY A 161 -6.34 19.95 10.44
N VAL A 162 -7.09 19.09 11.13
CA VAL A 162 -8.18 18.32 10.53
C VAL A 162 -9.45 19.18 10.49
N THR A 163 -9.87 19.57 9.29
CA THR A 163 -11.07 20.40 9.07
C THR A 163 -12.32 19.59 8.83
N ARG A 164 -12.17 18.42 8.21
CA ARG A 164 -13.26 17.49 7.92
C ARG A 164 -12.74 16.05 7.92
N ILE A 165 -13.57 15.13 8.39
CA ILE A 165 -13.30 13.69 8.31
C ILE A 165 -14.55 12.97 7.82
N GLU A 166 -14.37 12.08 6.87
CA GLU A 166 -15.38 11.12 6.43
C GLU A 166 -14.86 9.71 6.69
N ALA A 167 -15.74 8.82 7.07
CA ALA A 167 -15.37 7.45 7.40
C ALA A 167 -16.34 6.45 6.79
N TRP A 168 -15.82 5.29 6.36
CA TRP A 168 -16.60 4.18 5.82
C TRP A 168 -16.04 2.84 6.31
N LEU A 169 -16.93 1.97 6.76
CA LEU A 169 -16.55 0.64 7.24
C LEU A 169 -16.29 -0.29 6.07
N HIS A 170 -15.19 -1.05 6.12
CA HIS A 170 -14.94 -2.13 5.19
C HIS A 170 -15.65 -3.40 5.67
N LEU A 171 -16.67 -3.84 4.95
CA LEU A 171 -17.45 -5.02 5.29
C LEU A 171 -16.82 -6.31 4.79
N ALA A 172 -16.20 -6.25 3.61
CA ALA A 172 -15.52 -7.39 2.99
C ALA A 172 -14.42 -6.90 2.05
N VAL A 173 -13.34 -7.66 1.99
CA VAL A 173 -12.31 -7.51 0.95
C VAL A 173 -12.71 -8.41 -0.22
N LEU A 174 -13.04 -7.81 -1.36
CA LEU A 174 -13.43 -8.55 -2.56
C LEU A 174 -12.22 -8.96 -3.39
N LYS A 175 -11.19 -8.11 -3.41
CA LYS A 175 -9.94 -8.36 -4.12
C LYS A 175 -8.81 -7.61 -3.42
N GLU A 176 -7.73 -8.30 -3.20
CA GLU A 176 -6.47 -7.74 -2.72
C GLU A 176 -5.36 -8.35 -3.58
N ASP A 177 -4.64 -7.51 -4.31
CA ASP A 177 -3.60 -7.94 -5.23
C ASP A 177 -2.33 -7.11 -4.96
N TYR A 178 -1.30 -7.79 -4.52
CA TYR A 178 -0.02 -7.18 -4.15
C TYR A 178 1.06 -7.37 -5.23
N ALA A 179 0.77 -8.13 -6.29
CA ALA A 179 1.67 -8.27 -7.41
C ALA A 179 1.65 -7.01 -8.27
N ARG A 180 2.79 -6.35 -8.41
CA ARG A 180 2.96 -5.24 -9.36
C ARG A 180 3.82 -5.74 -10.52
N THR A 181 3.29 -5.67 -11.72
CA THR A 181 4.09 -5.84 -12.93
C THR A 181 4.95 -4.60 -13.14
N LEU A 182 6.27 -4.77 -13.23
CA LEU A 182 7.15 -3.70 -13.67
C LEU A 182 6.73 -3.34 -15.09
N ARG A 183 6.28 -2.10 -15.30
CA ARG A 183 6.13 -1.56 -16.65
C ARG A 183 7.49 -1.00 -17.03
N THR A 184 8.18 -1.68 -17.90
CA THR A 184 9.25 -1.11 -18.71
C THR A 184 8.58 -0.31 -19.81
N ASP A 185 8.56 1.04 -19.67
CA ASP A 185 8.26 1.95 -20.75
C ASP A 185 9.50 2.17 -21.61
#